data_49f4204ac9d3082541118d3ffef1cad6
#
_entry.id   49f4204ac9d3082541118d3ffef1cad6
#
_cell.length_a   1.000
_cell.length_b   1.000
_cell.length_c   1.000
_cell.angle_alpha   90.00
_cell.angle_beta   90.00
_cell.angle_gamma   90.00
#
_symmetry.space_group_name_H-M   'P 1'
#
loop_
_entity.id
_entity.type
_entity.pdbx_description
1 polymer ?
#
loop_
_entity_poly.entity_id
_entity_poly.type
_entity_poly.pdbx_seq_one_letter_code
_entity_poly.pdbx_strand_id
1 'polypeptide(L)'
;MPTLNTLEQLHADYAAFAQRPPAALTPDRRRSLLFYQGEVALLTHTPPPPQTPTRVIQWLQSVAELEAFIARENRWPRENRRLPTGAITVEERHLATWVRTQRTAAHRGMRCDYQLGRLACVQGFYLHPLAEQWHRHVTEYQHFTDTWRRAPLLRGDDPTERRLAGFSAKQRLAYRRGGMSPQRIATLERLDFWSWGSQPPGVDV
;
A
#
# COMPACT_ATOMS: atom_id res chain seq x y z
N MET A 1 -13.22 -8.98 -0.15
CA MET A 1 -12.73 -7.80 -0.89
C MET A 1 -12.87 -6.60 0.04
N PRO A 2 -11.79 -5.92 0.44
CA PRO A 2 -11.97 -4.64 1.11
C PRO A 2 -12.69 -3.71 0.12
N THR A 3 -13.82 -3.18 0.52
CA THR A 3 -14.51 -2.10 -0.20
C THR A 3 -13.52 -0.97 -0.40
N LEU A 4 -13.26 -0.58 -1.65
CA LEU A 4 -12.51 0.64 -1.96
C LEU A 4 -13.21 1.78 -1.22
N ASN A 5 -12.57 2.31 -0.19
CA ASN A 5 -13.02 3.50 0.50
C ASN A 5 -12.97 4.62 -0.54
N THR A 6 -14.11 5.06 -1.03
CA THR A 6 -14.14 6.21 -1.94
C THR A 6 -13.91 7.48 -1.13
N LEU A 7 -13.34 8.50 -1.77
CA LEU A 7 -13.16 9.80 -1.13
C LEU A 7 -14.50 10.38 -0.64
N GLU A 8 -15.57 10.15 -1.39
CA GLU A 8 -16.93 10.55 -1.03
C GLU A 8 -17.39 9.90 0.28
N GLN A 9 -17.18 8.58 0.44
CA GLN A 9 -17.52 7.88 1.67
C GLN A 9 -16.70 8.40 2.85
N LEU A 10 -15.38 8.59 2.67
CA LEU A 10 -14.52 9.17 3.69
C LEU A 10 -15.02 10.56 4.11
N HIS A 11 -15.39 11.41 3.16
CA HIS A 11 -15.92 12.75 3.44
C HIS A 11 -17.27 12.70 4.15
N ALA A 12 -18.17 11.80 3.76
CA ALA A 12 -19.46 11.62 4.43
C ALA A 12 -19.29 11.21 5.90
N ASP A 13 -18.38 10.27 6.18
CA ASP A 13 -18.07 9.82 7.54
C ASP A 13 -17.54 10.98 8.41
N TYR A 14 -16.64 11.80 7.85
CA TYR A 14 -16.06 12.93 8.59
C TYR A 14 -17.00 14.13 8.70
N ALA A 15 -17.90 14.34 7.76
CA ALA A 15 -18.98 15.32 7.89
C ALA A 15 -19.87 15.02 9.10
N ALA A 16 -20.20 13.75 9.33
CA ALA A 16 -20.93 13.32 10.52
C ALA A 16 -20.16 13.53 11.83
N PHE A 17 -18.82 13.32 11.82
CA PHE A 17 -17.98 13.64 12.99
C PHE A 17 -17.89 15.13 13.27
N ALA A 18 -17.86 15.98 12.25
CA ALA A 18 -17.79 17.43 12.39
C ALA A 18 -19.00 18.06 13.10
N GLN A 19 -20.14 17.34 13.12
CA GLN A 19 -21.35 17.77 13.85
C GLN A 19 -21.30 17.46 15.36
N ARG A 20 -20.32 16.70 15.83
CA ARG A 20 -20.21 16.32 17.24
C ARG A 20 -19.51 17.39 18.06
N PRO A 21 -19.90 17.55 19.35
CA PRO A 21 -19.20 18.47 20.24
C PRO A 21 -17.70 18.12 20.35
N PRO A 22 -16.79 19.10 20.35
CA PRO A 22 -15.34 18.86 20.46
C PRO A 22 -14.94 18.01 21.67
N ALA A 23 -15.65 18.13 22.79
CA ALA A 23 -15.42 17.35 24.00
C ALA A 23 -15.71 15.85 23.83
N ALA A 24 -16.57 15.47 22.88
CA ALA A 24 -16.87 14.08 22.57
C ALA A 24 -15.89 13.41 21.60
N LEU A 25 -14.89 14.16 21.10
CA LEU A 25 -13.94 13.68 20.11
C LEU A 25 -12.62 13.25 20.77
N THR A 26 -12.10 12.10 20.36
CA THR A 26 -10.74 11.67 20.75
C THR A 26 -9.68 12.64 20.18
N PRO A 27 -8.47 12.69 20.75
CA PRO A 27 -7.38 13.50 20.20
C PRO A 27 -7.10 13.21 18.72
N ASP A 28 -7.15 11.96 18.31
CA ASP A 28 -6.96 11.56 16.91
C ASP A 28 -8.07 12.09 16.02
N ARG A 29 -9.34 11.97 16.43
CA ARG A 29 -10.48 12.50 15.66
C ARG A 29 -10.45 14.02 15.53
N ARG A 30 -10.04 14.75 16.59
CA ARG A 30 -9.83 16.21 16.48
C ARG A 30 -8.76 16.55 15.45
N ARG A 31 -7.64 15.82 15.48
CA ARG A 31 -6.58 15.97 14.49
C ARG A 31 -7.08 15.61 13.08
N SER A 32 -7.80 14.53 12.93
CA SER A 32 -8.39 14.08 11.66
C SER A 32 -9.32 15.12 11.07
N LEU A 33 -10.15 15.78 11.88
CA LEU A 33 -11.05 16.83 11.42
C LEU A 33 -10.31 18.06 10.85
N LEU A 34 -9.12 18.38 11.32
CA LEU A 34 -8.31 19.47 10.72
C LEU A 34 -7.93 19.14 9.27
N PHE A 35 -7.58 17.88 8.99
CA PHE A 35 -7.27 17.44 7.62
C PHE A 35 -8.53 17.40 6.75
N TYR A 36 -9.62 16.87 7.26
CA TYR A 36 -10.91 16.86 6.56
C TYR A 36 -11.38 18.27 6.18
N GLN A 37 -11.43 19.19 7.16
CA GLN A 37 -11.85 20.57 6.93
C GLN A 37 -10.91 21.30 5.97
N GLY A 38 -9.60 21.07 6.07
CA GLY A 38 -8.62 21.61 5.14
C GLY A 38 -8.82 21.10 3.72
N GLU A 39 -9.14 19.81 3.54
CA GLU A 39 -9.40 19.24 2.20
C GLU A 39 -10.72 19.76 1.61
N VAL A 40 -11.78 19.82 2.40
CA VAL A 40 -13.04 20.43 1.94
C VAL A 40 -12.80 21.87 1.48
N ALA A 41 -12.05 22.66 2.24
CA ALA A 41 -11.72 24.04 1.87
C ALA A 41 -10.94 24.11 0.55
N LEU A 42 -9.96 23.22 0.34
CA LEU A 42 -9.22 23.16 -0.94
C LEU A 42 -10.14 22.78 -2.12
N LEU A 43 -11.01 21.79 -1.93
CA LEU A 43 -11.93 21.31 -2.99
C LEU A 43 -13.02 22.35 -3.33
N THR A 44 -13.47 23.12 -2.34
CA THR A 44 -14.49 24.17 -2.53
C THR A 44 -13.89 25.55 -2.86
N HIS A 45 -12.55 25.65 -2.96
CA HIS A 45 -11.82 26.90 -3.19
C HIS A 45 -12.15 27.98 -2.14
N THR A 46 -12.39 27.56 -0.90
CA THR A 46 -12.66 28.44 0.22
C THR A 46 -11.42 28.54 1.14
N PRO A 47 -11.26 29.62 1.88
CA PRO A 47 -10.20 29.68 2.89
C PRO A 47 -10.35 28.57 3.93
N PRO A 48 -9.25 27.87 4.30
CA PRO A 48 -9.31 26.88 5.37
C PRO A 48 -9.62 27.58 6.71
N PRO A 49 -10.18 26.85 7.69
CA PRO A 49 -10.42 27.40 9.02
C PRO A 49 -9.15 28.07 9.58
N PRO A 50 -9.26 29.24 10.26
CA PRO A 50 -8.08 30.01 10.71
C PRO A 50 -7.08 29.23 11.57
N GLN A 51 -7.55 28.21 12.30
CA GLN A 51 -6.73 27.34 13.15
C GLN A 51 -6.04 26.19 12.37
N THR A 52 -6.25 26.09 11.06
CA THR A 52 -5.66 24.98 10.26
C THR A 52 -4.14 25.19 10.13
N PRO A 53 -3.31 24.29 10.67
CA PRO A 53 -1.87 24.44 10.57
C PRO A 53 -1.40 24.32 9.11
N THR A 54 -0.42 25.12 8.71
CA THR A 54 0.18 25.11 7.36
C THR A 54 0.61 23.70 6.90
N ARG A 55 1.13 22.89 7.82
CA ARG A 55 1.52 21.48 7.55
C ARG A 55 0.35 20.61 7.09
N VAL A 56 -0.90 20.94 7.49
CA VAL A 56 -2.10 20.22 7.04
C VAL A 56 -2.32 20.51 5.56
N ILE A 57 -2.30 21.78 5.19
CA ILE A 57 -2.48 22.22 3.79
C ILE A 57 -1.36 21.67 2.90
N GLN A 58 -0.12 21.75 3.32
CA GLN A 58 1.02 21.19 2.58
C GLN A 58 0.89 19.67 2.36
N TRP A 59 0.40 18.95 3.40
CA TRP A 59 0.17 17.51 3.28
C TRP A 59 -0.92 17.19 2.24
N LEU A 60 -2.03 17.93 2.27
CA LEU A 60 -3.13 17.78 1.31
C LEU A 60 -2.70 18.13 -0.11
N GLN A 61 -1.93 19.20 -0.28
CA GLN A 61 -1.33 19.56 -1.58
C GLN A 61 -0.44 18.44 -2.12
N SER A 62 0.40 17.83 -1.27
CA SER A 62 1.22 16.69 -1.70
C SER A 62 0.39 15.47 -2.11
N VAL A 63 -0.78 15.23 -1.49
CA VAL A 63 -1.72 14.19 -1.95
C VAL A 63 -2.25 14.52 -3.33
N ALA A 64 -2.71 15.76 -3.54
CA ALA A 64 -3.23 16.22 -4.83
C ALA A 64 -2.16 16.16 -5.94
N GLU A 65 -0.93 16.56 -5.64
CA GLU A 65 0.22 16.45 -6.56
C GLU A 65 0.51 15.00 -6.94
N LEU A 66 0.44 14.07 -5.96
CA LEU A 66 0.60 12.64 -6.21
C LEU A 66 -0.50 12.09 -7.13
N GLU A 67 -1.75 12.45 -6.87
CA GLU A 67 -2.90 12.03 -7.69
C GLU A 67 -2.79 12.60 -9.12
N ALA A 68 -2.42 13.87 -9.26
CA ALA A 68 -2.18 14.51 -10.55
C ALA A 68 -1.04 13.82 -11.32
N PHE A 69 0.05 13.46 -10.64
CA PHE A 69 1.14 12.70 -11.25
C PHE A 69 0.66 11.32 -11.73
N ILE A 70 -0.07 10.58 -10.90
CA ILE A 70 -0.59 9.25 -11.25
C ILE A 70 -1.54 9.34 -12.44
N ALA A 71 -2.44 10.32 -12.46
CA ALA A 71 -3.38 10.55 -13.56
C ALA A 71 -2.66 10.89 -14.87
N ARG A 72 -1.62 11.74 -14.82
CA ARG A 72 -0.83 12.17 -15.98
C ARG A 72 0.05 11.06 -16.55
N GLU A 73 0.75 10.35 -15.66
CA GLU A 73 1.76 9.36 -16.04
C GLU A 73 1.21 7.93 -16.16
N ASN A 74 -0.01 7.69 -15.70
CA ASN A 74 -0.65 6.37 -15.56
C ASN A 74 0.25 5.34 -14.82
N ARG A 75 1.04 5.80 -13.87
CA ARG A 75 1.96 5.00 -13.07
C ARG A 75 2.33 5.70 -11.76
N TRP A 76 2.86 4.94 -10.83
CA TRP A 76 3.42 5.46 -9.57
C TRP A 76 4.78 6.15 -9.78
N PRO A 77 5.11 7.17 -8.94
CA PRO A 77 6.45 7.77 -8.90
C PRO A 77 7.51 6.72 -8.57
N ARG A 78 8.63 6.74 -9.32
CA ARG A 78 9.75 5.81 -9.18
C ARG A 78 10.88 6.41 -8.37
N GLU A 79 11.47 5.59 -7.49
CA GLU A 79 12.64 5.95 -6.68
C GLU A 79 13.91 5.24 -7.18
N ASN A 80 13.91 4.73 -8.40
CA ASN A 80 14.95 3.83 -8.86
C ASN A 80 16.30 4.55 -9.05
N ARG A 81 17.24 4.27 -8.16
CA ARG A 81 18.62 4.77 -8.23
C ARG A 81 19.47 4.13 -9.34
N ARG A 82 18.95 3.12 -10.04
CA ARG A 82 19.64 2.39 -11.12
C ARG A 82 19.34 2.97 -12.50
N LEU A 83 18.45 3.93 -12.62
CA LEU A 83 18.17 4.63 -13.88
C LEU A 83 19.27 5.66 -14.15
N PRO A 84 19.53 5.95 -15.43
CA PRO A 84 20.46 7.00 -15.82
C PRO A 84 20.10 8.35 -15.18
N THR A 85 21.11 9.19 -14.94
CA THR A 85 20.91 10.56 -14.44
C THR A 85 19.96 11.31 -15.39
N GLY A 86 18.92 11.94 -14.85
CA GLY A 86 17.91 12.65 -15.62
C GLY A 86 16.68 11.84 -16.04
N ALA A 87 16.70 10.50 -15.91
CA ALA A 87 15.53 9.66 -16.23
C ALA A 87 14.36 9.80 -15.26
N ILE A 88 14.57 10.45 -14.11
CA ILE A 88 13.56 10.73 -13.10
C ILE A 88 13.59 12.23 -12.83
N THR A 89 12.44 12.89 -12.97
CA THR A 89 12.31 14.33 -12.71
C THR A 89 12.49 14.65 -11.21
N VAL A 90 12.75 15.90 -10.89
CA VAL A 90 12.82 16.38 -9.50
C VAL A 90 11.47 16.17 -8.82
N GLU A 91 10.36 16.48 -9.50
CA GLU A 91 9.00 16.25 -9.05
C GLU A 91 8.76 14.77 -8.69
N GLU A 92 9.06 13.86 -9.62
CA GLU A 92 8.87 12.42 -9.40
C GLU A 92 9.67 11.91 -8.21
N ARG A 93 10.91 12.36 -8.05
CA ARG A 93 11.77 12.00 -6.91
C ARG A 93 11.21 12.52 -5.59
N HIS A 94 10.70 13.75 -5.59
CA HIS A 94 10.05 14.35 -4.43
C HIS A 94 8.82 13.54 -4.01
N LEU A 95 7.93 13.23 -4.94
CA LEU A 95 6.72 12.44 -4.69
C LEU A 95 7.04 11.02 -4.21
N ALA A 96 8.01 10.34 -4.81
CA ALA A 96 8.45 9.01 -4.38
C ALA A 96 8.97 9.02 -2.93
N THR A 97 9.78 10.04 -2.59
CA THR A 97 10.30 10.24 -1.23
C THR A 97 9.17 10.55 -0.25
N TRP A 98 8.23 11.40 -0.64
CA TRP A 98 7.07 11.72 0.17
C TRP A 98 6.22 10.48 0.46
N VAL A 99 5.89 9.66 -0.55
CA VAL A 99 5.15 8.40 -0.40
C VAL A 99 5.84 7.45 0.59
N ARG A 100 7.16 7.30 0.48
CA ARG A 100 7.95 6.48 1.42
C ARG A 100 7.83 7.02 2.85
N THR A 101 7.90 8.35 3.01
CA THR A 101 7.73 9.00 4.31
C THR A 101 6.34 8.77 4.89
N GLN A 102 5.28 8.81 4.05
CA GLN A 102 3.92 8.50 4.52
C GLN A 102 3.82 7.07 5.06
N ARG A 103 4.35 6.07 4.33
CA ARG A 103 4.36 4.67 4.78
C ARG A 103 5.11 4.48 6.09
N THR A 104 6.30 5.08 6.22
CA THR A 104 7.09 5.02 7.45
C THR A 104 6.37 5.66 8.62
N ALA A 105 5.75 6.83 8.41
CA ALA A 105 5.03 7.53 9.46
C ALA A 105 3.73 6.80 9.86
N ALA A 106 3.02 6.17 8.92
CA ALA A 106 1.87 5.32 9.19
C ALA A 106 2.26 4.10 10.02
N HIS A 107 3.35 3.42 9.65
CA HIS A 107 3.85 2.26 10.41
C HIS A 107 4.24 2.61 11.86
N ARG A 108 4.68 3.84 12.10
CA ARG A 108 5.00 4.36 13.44
C ARG A 108 3.79 4.92 14.20
N GLY A 109 2.57 4.79 13.68
CA GLY A 109 1.37 5.36 14.30
C GLY A 109 1.33 6.90 14.32
N MET A 110 2.10 7.56 13.45
CA MET A 110 2.21 9.02 13.40
C MET A 110 1.17 9.69 12.49
N ARG A 111 0.35 8.91 11.81
CA ARG A 111 -0.74 9.41 10.97
C ARG A 111 -2.08 9.23 11.67
N CYS A 112 -2.93 10.25 11.59
CA CYS A 112 -4.30 10.16 12.08
C CYS A 112 -5.19 9.36 11.13
N ASP A 113 -6.35 8.93 11.62
CA ASP A 113 -7.30 8.09 10.87
C ASP A 113 -7.67 8.70 9.52
N TYR A 114 -7.91 10.02 9.46
CA TYR A 114 -8.20 10.70 8.20
C TYR A 114 -7.06 10.57 7.19
N GLN A 115 -5.82 10.79 7.63
CA GLN A 115 -4.64 10.67 6.75
C GLN A 115 -4.51 9.24 6.19
N LEU A 116 -4.74 8.23 7.02
CA LEU A 116 -4.70 6.83 6.60
C LEU A 116 -5.82 6.51 5.60
N GLY A 117 -7.05 6.92 5.90
CA GLY A 117 -8.20 6.77 5.02
C GLY A 117 -8.02 7.50 3.69
N ARG A 118 -7.50 8.73 3.73
CA ARG A 118 -7.25 9.53 2.52
C ARG A 118 -6.17 8.94 1.62
N LEU A 119 -5.09 8.43 2.20
CA LEU A 119 -4.07 7.71 1.44
C LEU A 119 -4.63 6.41 0.83
N ALA A 120 -5.52 5.71 1.53
CA ALA A 120 -6.17 4.51 0.99
C ALA A 120 -7.10 4.80 -0.20
N CYS A 121 -7.59 6.03 -0.35
CA CYS A 121 -8.36 6.47 -1.51
C CYS A 121 -7.48 6.71 -2.76
N VAL A 122 -6.17 6.91 -2.61
CA VAL A 122 -5.26 7.07 -3.76
C VAL A 122 -5.11 5.74 -4.48
N GLN A 123 -5.44 5.71 -5.76
CA GLN A 123 -5.42 4.49 -6.56
C GLN A 123 -4.07 3.77 -6.48
N GLY A 124 -4.09 2.50 -6.03
CA GLY A 124 -2.89 1.67 -5.93
C GLY A 124 -1.97 2.03 -4.75
N PHE A 125 -2.42 2.85 -3.79
CA PHE A 125 -1.67 3.07 -2.56
C PHE A 125 -1.80 1.88 -1.63
N TYR A 126 -0.67 1.34 -1.23
CA TYR A 126 -0.58 0.29 -0.22
C TYR A 126 0.38 0.71 0.90
N LEU A 127 -0.07 0.61 2.14
CA LEU A 127 0.79 0.86 3.30
C LEU A 127 1.95 -0.13 3.37
N HIS A 128 1.68 -1.38 3.03
CA HIS A 128 2.63 -2.48 3.04
C HIS A 128 2.77 -3.12 1.65
N PRO A 129 3.39 -2.42 0.67
CA PRO A 129 3.41 -2.85 -0.73
C PRO A 129 4.05 -4.22 -0.94
N LEU A 130 5.03 -4.61 -0.12
CA LEU A 130 5.64 -5.95 -0.19
C LEU A 130 4.70 -7.05 0.31
N ALA A 131 3.87 -6.77 1.31
CA ALA A 131 2.85 -7.71 1.78
C ALA A 131 1.74 -7.86 0.73
N GLU A 132 1.27 -6.76 0.16
CA GLU A 132 0.27 -6.78 -0.91
C GLU A 132 0.76 -7.51 -2.16
N GLN A 133 2.02 -7.27 -2.55
CA GLN A 133 2.64 -8.00 -3.65
C GLN A 133 2.73 -9.50 -3.36
N TRP A 134 3.06 -9.87 -2.12
CA TRP A 134 3.10 -11.25 -1.69
C TRP A 134 1.71 -11.90 -1.79
N HIS A 135 0.67 -11.27 -1.25
CA HIS A 135 -0.71 -11.75 -1.33
C HIS A 135 -1.19 -11.89 -2.78
N ARG A 136 -0.87 -10.93 -3.63
CA ARG A 136 -1.19 -11.02 -5.07
C ARG A 136 -0.55 -12.24 -5.71
N HIS A 137 0.72 -12.50 -5.45
CA HIS A 137 1.38 -13.70 -5.99
C HIS A 137 0.77 -15.00 -5.46
N VAL A 138 0.32 -15.02 -4.20
CA VAL A 138 -0.41 -16.17 -3.62
C VAL A 138 -1.72 -16.39 -4.38
N THR A 139 -2.51 -15.35 -4.58
CA THR A 139 -3.78 -15.43 -5.33
C THR A 139 -3.55 -15.86 -6.79
N GLU A 140 -2.55 -15.29 -7.45
CA GLU A 140 -2.18 -15.66 -8.82
C GLU A 140 -1.69 -17.11 -8.91
N TYR A 141 -0.94 -17.60 -7.92
CA TYR A 141 -0.51 -18.99 -7.83
C TYR A 141 -1.71 -19.93 -7.68
N GLN A 142 -2.64 -19.62 -6.76
CA GLN A 142 -3.86 -20.41 -6.60
C GLN A 142 -4.66 -20.47 -7.91
N HIS A 143 -4.89 -19.32 -8.54
CA HIS A 143 -5.59 -19.29 -9.83
C HIS A 143 -4.89 -20.12 -10.92
N PHE A 144 -3.56 -20.08 -10.97
CA PHE A 144 -2.77 -20.90 -11.89
C PHE A 144 -2.98 -22.39 -11.62
N THR A 145 -2.88 -22.81 -10.36
CA THR A 145 -3.04 -24.24 -10.01
C THR A 145 -4.46 -24.75 -10.20
N ASP A 146 -5.47 -23.90 -9.97
CA ASP A 146 -6.87 -24.22 -10.25
C ASP A 146 -7.11 -24.47 -11.75
N THR A 147 -6.46 -23.66 -12.59
CA THR A 147 -6.61 -23.73 -14.05
C THR A 147 -5.81 -24.88 -14.66
N TRP A 148 -4.53 -25.00 -14.30
CA TRP A 148 -3.60 -25.89 -14.97
C TRP A 148 -3.38 -27.22 -14.23
N ARG A 149 -3.91 -27.38 -13.03
CA ARG A 149 -3.82 -28.57 -12.17
C ARG A 149 -2.38 -29.08 -11.99
N ARG A 150 -1.43 -28.16 -11.90
CA ARG A 150 -0.01 -28.40 -11.66
C ARG A 150 0.69 -27.19 -11.07
N ALA A 151 1.89 -27.38 -10.52
CA ALA A 151 2.75 -26.28 -10.09
C ALA A 151 3.33 -25.49 -11.29
N PRO A 152 3.58 -24.18 -11.15
CA PRO A 152 4.28 -23.37 -12.16
C PRO A 152 5.72 -23.83 -12.39
N LEU A 153 6.18 -23.81 -13.64
CA LEU A 153 7.51 -24.23 -14.07
C LEU A 153 8.40 -23.01 -14.38
N LEU A 154 9.69 -23.06 -13.97
CA LEU A 154 10.68 -22.00 -14.26
C LEU A 154 10.97 -21.85 -15.75
N ARG A 155 10.78 -22.91 -16.54
CA ARG A 155 10.99 -22.92 -17.99
C ARG A 155 9.68 -22.98 -18.78
N GLY A 156 8.55 -22.56 -18.16
CA GLY A 156 7.27 -22.44 -18.85
C GLY A 156 7.35 -21.34 -19.93
N ASP A 157 6.56 -21.49 -20.99
CA ASP A 157 6.52 -20.52 -22.11
C ASP A 157 5.86 -19.20 -21.69
N ASP A 158 4.89 -19.25 -20.78
CA ASP A 158 4.19 -18.08 -20.27
C ASP A 158 5.06 -17.28 -19.28
N PRO A 159 5.24 -15.96 -19.51
CA PRO A 159 5.93 -15.08 -18.58
C PRO A 159 5.32 -15.05 -17.16
N THR A 160 4.00 -15.21 -17.04
CA THR A 160 3.29 -15.28 -15.75
C THR A 160 3.68 -16.55 -15.00
N GLU A 161 3.70 -17.69 -15.68
CA GLU A 161 4.13 -18.96 -15.11
C GLU A 161 5.57 -18.87 -14.57
N ARG A 162 6.50 -18.35 -15.38
CA ARG A 162 7.90 -18.15 -14.96
C ARG A 162 8.03 -17.25 -13.73
N ARG A 163 7.21 -16.20 -13.66
CA ARG A 163 7.18 -15.27 -12.52
C ARG A 163 6.69 -15.99 -11.25
N LEU A 164 5.62 -16.79 -11.34
CA LEU A 164 5.07 -17.58 -10.23
C LEU A 164 6.03 -18.67 -9.77
N ALA A 165 6.70 -19.35 -10.68
CA ALA A 165 7.76 -20.30 -10.34
C ALA A 165 8.93 -19.63 -9.62
N GLY A 166 9.34 -18.41 -10.07
CA GLY A 166 10.34 -17.61 -9.41
C GLY A 166 9.90 -17.14 -8.01
N PHE A 167 8.62 -16.78 -7.83
CA PHE A 167 8.05 -16.52 -6.52
C PHE A 167 8.17 -17.75 -5.62
N SER A 168 7.76 -18.93 -6.08
CA SER A 168 7.84 -20.19 -5.32
C SER A 168 9.27 -20.51 -4.89
N ALA A 169 10.23 -20.35 -5.79
CA ALA A 169 11.65 -20.57 -5.47
C ALA A 169 12.17 -19.63 -4.38
N LYS A 170 11.77 -18.35 -4.42
CA LYS A 170 12.12 -17.37 -3.38
C LYS A 170 11.50 -17.72 -2.03
N GLN A 171 10.23 -18.18 -2.00
CA GLN A 171 9.58 -18.58 -0.75
C GLN A 171 10.27 -19.81 -0.14
N ARG A 172 10.60 -20.83 -0.95
CA ARG A 172 11.35 -22.00 -0.48
C ARG A 172 12.72 -21.65 0.10
N LEU A 173 13.41 -20.69 -0.54
CA LEU A 173 14.70 -20.21 -0.02
C LEU A 173 14.51 -19.46 1.31
N ALA A 174 13.50 -18.60 1.44
CA ALA A 174 13.20 -17.90 2.68
C ALA A 174 12.82 -18.88 3.82
N TYR A 175 12.04 -19.90 3.51
CA TYR A 175 11.67 -20.96 4.45
C TYR A 175 12.90 -21.70 4.98
N ARG A 176 13.78 -22.18 4.08
CA ARG A 176 15.04 -22.89 4.47
C ARG A 176 15.96 -22.04 5.33
N ARG A 177 15.92 -20.71 5.19
CA ARG A 177 16.72 -19.77 6.01
C ARG A 177 16.04 -19.37 7.32
N GLY A 178 14.89 -19.95 7.66
CA GLY A 178 14.13 -19.58 8.86
C GLY A 178 13.56 -18.14 8.82
N GLY A 179 13.59 -17.47 7.67
CA GLY A 179 13.16 -16.07 7.51
C GLY A 179 11.68 -15.87 7.20
N MET A 180 10.83 -16.90 7.41
CA MET A 180 9.41 -16.82 7.08
C MET A 180 8.53 -16.88 8.32
N SER A 181 7.51 -16.02 8.38
CA SER A 181 6.55 -16.05 9.48
C SER A 181 5.64 -17.28 9.43
N PRO A 182 5.17 -17.80 10.60
CA PRO A 182 4.26 -18.95 10.66
C PRO A 182 2.99 -18.75 9.83
N GLN A 183 2.44 -17.53 9.79
CA GLN A 183 1.25 -17.22 9.00
C GLN A 183 1.48 -17.39 7.49
N ARG A 184 2.66 -16.98 7.00
CA ARG A 184 3.01 -17.17 5.58
C ARG A 184 3.22 -18.64 5.24
N ILE A 185 3.85 -19.39 6.13
CA ILE A 185 4.02 -20.84 5.99
C ILE A 185 2.65 -21.49 5.86
N ALA A 186 1.76 -21.29 6.84
CA ALA A 186 0.42 -21.85 6.83
C ALA A 186 -0.42 -21.44 5.61
N THR A 187 -0.22 -20.22 5.09
CA THR A 187 -0.91 -19.78 3.86
C THR A 187 -0.43 -20.53 2.64
N LEU A 188 0.89 -20.72 2.49
CA LEU A 188 1.46 -21.43 1.34
C LEU A 188 1.15 -22.93 1.37
N GLU A 189 1.12 -23.53 2.54
CA GLU A 189 0.78 -24.96 2.72
C GLU A 189 -0.67 -25.32 2.34
N ARG A 190 -1.56 -24.32 2.27
CA ARG A 190 -2.94 -24.50 1.78
C ARG A 190 -3.07 -24.45 0.26
N LEU A 191 -2.02 -24.06 -0.44
CA LEU A 191 -2.05 -23.96 -1.90
C LEU A 191 -1.90 -25.33 -2.53
N ASP A 192 -2.76 -25.63 -3.49
CA ASP A 192 -2.66 -26.86 -4.29
C ASP A 192 -1.31 -26.92 -5.02
N PHE A 193 -0.73 -28.12 -5.08
CA PHE A 193 0.57 -28.38 -5.71
C PHE A 193 1.75 -27.58 -5.10
N TRP A 194 1.58 -27.02 -3.90
CA TRP A 194 2.68 -26.42 -3.17
C TRP A 194 3.56 -27.49 -2.52
N SER A 195 4.87 -27.31 -2.58
CA SER A 195 5.83 -28.11 -1.83
C SER A 195 7.04 -27.29 -1.42
N TRP A 196 7.62 -27.57 -0.26
CA TRP A 196 8.82 -26.90 0.23
C TRP A 196 10.11 -27.42 -0.42
N GLY A 197 10.03 -28.51 -1.23
CA GLY A 197 11.18 -29.23 -1.77
C GLY A 197 11.78 -30.22 -0.77
N SER A 198 12.83 -30.90 -1.16
CA SER A 198 13.34 -32.11 -0.48
C SER A 198 14.07 -31.92 0.87
N GLN A 199 14.04 -30.72 1.47
CA GLN A 199 14.71 -30.50 2.76
C GLN A 199 13.86 -29.60 3.67
N PRO A 200 13.37 -30.11 4.83
CA PRO A 200 12.79 -29.26 5.87
C PRO A 200 13.89 -28.31 6.43
N PRO A 201 13.51 -27.15 7.00
CA PRO A 201 14.47 -26.31 7.72
C PRO A 201 15.09 -27.16 8.82
N GLY A 202 16.43 -27.09 8.95
CA GLY A 202 17.19 -27.94 9.84
C GLY A 202 16.59 -28.03 11.23
N VAL A 203 16.26 -29.24 11.61
CA VAL A 203 16.29 -29.68 12.98
C VAL A 203 17.75 -30.07 13.16
N ASP A 204 18.59 -29.11 13.57
CA ASP A 204 19.88 -29.45 14.15
C ASP A 204 19.59 -30.15 15.49
N VAL A 205 19.92 -31.43 15.54
CA VAL A 205 19.92 -32.30 16.71
C VAL A 205 21.08 -31.87 17.63
#